data_93fd6ed74692f7839bdae32f321e0994
#
_entry.id   93fd6ed74692f7839bdae32f321e0994
#
_cell.length_a   1.000
_cell.length_b   1.000
_cell.length_c   1.000
_cell.angle_alpha   90.00
_cell.angle_beta   90.00
_cell.angle_gamma   90.00
#
_symmetry.space_group_name_H-M   'P 1'
#
loop_
_entity.id
_entity.type
_entity.pdbx_description
1 polymer ?
#
loop_
_entity_poly.entity_id
_entity_poly.type
_entity_poly.pdbx_seq_one_letter_code
_entity_poly.pdbx_strand_id
1 'polypeptide(L)'
;TGDLAEPGVAATLVDAVATRFGGLDQLVANAGFAARQSFSELSADALASAFAAMPGAFSALAGRARPLLEASIAPRIVAVSSFVAHRYRADAPFAATAAAKAALESLVRTAAAEFAARGITVNAVAPGFTRKDHGPSAGNAAAWAQAEQATPLGRIAEPDDVAALIAFLLSDAARQITGQVIHVDGGLTL
;
A
#
# COMPACT_ATOMS: atom_id res chain seq x y z
N THR A 1 -17.76 -0.38 7.91
CA THR A 1 -17.10 -1.26 6.92
C THR A 1 -17.72 -1.03 5.55
N GLY A 2 -16.94 -1.08 4.49
CA GLY A 2 -17.38 -0.93 3.11
C GLY A 2 -16.27 -1.34 2.14
N ASP A 3 -16.61 -1.54 0.89
CA ASP A 3 -15.64 -1.81 -0.17
C ASP A 3 -15.11 -0.46 -0.70
N LEU A 4 -13.82 -0.24 -0.58
CA LEU A 4 -13.17 1.01 -1.05
C LEU A 4 -13.16 1.16 -2.58
N ALA A 5 -13.43 0.07 -3.32
CA ALA A 5 -13.63 0.15 -4.76
C ALA A 5 -14.98 0.79 -5.15
N GLU A 6 -15.93 0.85 -4.21
CA GLU A 6 -17.23 1.46 -4.45
C GLU A 6 -17.17 3.01 -4.34
N PRO A 7 -17.81 3.73 -5.28
CA PRO A 7 -17.87 5.19 -5.23
C PRO A 7 -18.48 5.70 -3.92
N GLY A 8 -17.85 6.68 -3.30
CA GLY A 8 -18.34 7.34 -2.08
C GLY A 8 -17.98 6.66 -0.75
N VAL A 9 -17.59 5.38 -0.75
CA VAL A 9 -17.22 4.67 0.49
C VAL A 9 -16.03 5.31 1.18
N ALA A 10 -15.00 5.70 0.44
CA ALA A 10 -13.83 6.40 1.00
C ALA A 10 -14.23 7.71 1.70
N ALA A 11 -15.10 8.50 1.10
CA ALA A 11 -15.61 9.75 1.71
C ALA A 11 -16.41 9.46 2.99
N THR A 12 -17.32 8.48 2.94
CA THR A 12 -18.12 8.08 4.10
C THR A 12 -17.25 7.63 5.27
N LEU A 13 -16.17 6.89 5.03
CA LEU A 13 -15.24 6.45 6.07
C LEU A 13 -14.50 7.63 6.71
N VAL A 14 -13.97 8.55 5.91
CA VAL A 14 -13.26 9.73 6.42
C VAL A 14 -14.22 10.64 7.21
N ASP A 15 -15.44 10.84 6.73
CA ASP A 15 -16.45 11.65 7.41
C ASP A 15 -16.88 11.03 8.75
N ALA A 16 -16.99 9.71 8.79
CA ALA A 16 -17.31 9.00 10.04
C ALA A 16 -16.19 9.15 11.08
N VAL A 17 -14.91 9.11 10.66
CA VAL A 17 -13.76 9.37 11.54
C VAL A 17 -13.79 10.82 12.05
N ALA A 18 -13.97 11.79 11.17
CA ALA A 18 -14.04 13.20 11.52
C ALA A 18 -15.17 13.48 12.51
N THR A 19 -16.35 12.90 12.28
CA THR A 19 -17.50 13.04 13.16
C THR A 19 -17.25 12.43 14.54
N ARG A 20 -16.61 11.25 14.59
CA ARG A 20 -16.41 10.50 15.83
C ARG A 20 -15.26 11.05 16.69
N PHE A 21 -14.17 11.50 16.05
CA PHE A 21 -12.93 11.86 16.74
C PHE A 21 -12.57 13.35 16.64
N GLY A 22 -13.33 14.14 15.87
CA GLY A 22 -13.11 15.58 15.71
C GLY A 22 -12.00 15.96 14.74
N GLY A 23 -11.29 15.00 14.15
CA GLY A 23 -10.17 15.24 13.22
C GLY A 23 -9.54 13.97 12.68
N LEU A 24 -8.47 14.15 11.92
CA LEU A 24 -7.65 13.06 11.38
C LEU A 24 -6.20 13.52 11.25
N ASP A 25 -5.29 12.85 11.94
CA ASP A 25 -3.86 13.17 11.91
C ASP A 25 -3.08 12.25 10.96
N GLN A 26 -3.52 11.01 10.83
CA GLN A 26 -2.77 9.97 10.13
C GLN A 26 -3.69 9.09 9.29
N LEU A 27 -3.28 8.79 8.05
CA LEU A 27 -3.99 7.91 7.14
C LEU A 27 -3.08 6.78 6.68
N VAL A 28 -3.50 5.52 6.91
CA VAL A 28 -2.83 4.34 6.36
C VAL A 28 -3.74 3.70 5.32
N ALA A 29 -3.36 3.80 4.03
CA ALA A 29 -4.06 3.15 2.92
C ALA A 29 -3.46 1.76 2.69
N ASN A 30 -3.93 0.77 3.46
CA ASN A 30 -3.46 -0.61 3.41
C ASN A 30 -4.32 -1.53 2.54
N ALA A 31 -5.61 -1.23 2.37
CA ALA A 31 -6.54 -2.08 1.66
C ALA A 31 -6.07 -2.38 0.23
N GLY A 32 -6.19 -3.63 -0.17
CA GLY A 32 -5.79 -4.09 -1.49
C GLY A 32 -5.74 -5.61 -1.55
N PHE A 33 -5.50 -6.14 -2.73
CA PHE A 33 -5.37 -7.57 -2.97
C PHE A 33 -4.22 -7.86 -3.94
N ALA A 34 -3.78 -9.12 -3.98
CA ALA A 34 -2.84 -9.61 -4.96
C ALA A 34 -3.47 -10.79 -5.71
N ALA A 35 -3.69 -10.61 -7.01
CA ALA A 35 -4.20 -11.66 -7.89
C ALA A 35 -3.07 -12.12 -8.83
N ARG A 36 -2.74 -13.42 -8.79
CA ARG A 36 -1.80 -14.02 -9.73
C ARG A 36 -2.49 -14.15 -11.09
N GLN A 37 -1.98 -13.46 -12.08
CA GLN A 37 -2.56 -13.37 -13.41
C GLN A 37 -1.47 -13.03 -14.43
N SER A 38 -1.41 -13.76 -15.53
CA SER A 38 -0.52 -13.47 -16.66
C SER A 38 -1.06 -12.28 -17.49
N PHE A 39 -0.19 -11.70 -18.31
CA PHE A 39 -0.61 -10.63 -19.23
C PHE A 39 -1.62 -11.13 -20.27
N SER A 40 -1.47 -12.38 -20.74
CA SER A 40 -2.41 -12.99 -21.70
C SER A 40 -3.80 -13.27 -21.13
N GLU A 41 -3.92 -13.38 -19.80
CA GLU A 41 -5.21 -13.58 -19.10
C GLU A 41 -5.81 -12.27 -18.59
N LEU A 42 -5.09 -11.15 -18.76
CA LEU A 42 -5.51 -9.85 -18.26
C LEU A 42 -6.75 -9.33 -18.99
N SER A 43 -7.87 -9.24 -18.29
CA SER A 43 -9.08 -8.62 -18.80
C SER A 43 -9.16 -7.14 -18.42
N ALA A 44 -9.94 -6.35 -19.17
CA ALA A 44 -10.22 -4.96 -18.83
C ALA A 44 -10.87 -4.82 -17.45
N ASP A 45 -11.79 -5.74 -17.11
CA ASP A 45 -12.48 -5.73 -15.82
C ASP A 45 -11.54 -6.03 -14.64
N ALA A 46 -10.61 -6.98 -14.79
CA ALA A 46 -9.61 -7.27 -13.77
C ALA A 46 -8.67 -6.07 -13.54
N LEU A 47 -8.28 -5.39 -14.62
CA LEU A 47 -7.47 -4.18 -14.53
C LEU A 47 -8.26 -3.05 -13.84
N ALA A 48 -9.49 -2.78 -14.28
CA ALA A 48 -10.36 -1.76 -13.70
C ALA A 48 -10.62 -2.01 -12.20
N SER A 49 -10.90 -3.25 -11.81
CA SER A 49 -11.10 -3.64 -10.41
C SER A 49 -9.85 -3.39 -9.56
N ALA A 50 -8.67 -3.77 -10.06
CA ALA A 50 -7.41 -3.51 -9.36
C ALA A 50 -7.13 -2.01 -9.20
N PHE A 51 -7.44 -1.21 -10.23
CA PHE A 51 -7.28 0.24 -10.17
C PHE A 51 -8.28 0.90 -9.24
N ALA A 52 -9.53 0.48 -9.22
CA ALA A 52 -10.53 1.01 -8.30
C ALA A 52 -10.16 0.74 -6.84
N ALA A 53 -9.76 -0.51 -6.52
CA ALA A 53 -9.48 -0.94 -5.15
C ALA A 53 -8.16 -0.39 -4.56
N MET A 54 -7.19 0.02 -5.37
CA MET A 54 -5.86 0.43 -4.91
C MET A 54 -5.57 1.91 -5.22
N PRO A 55 -5.15 2.33 -6.42
CA PRO A 55 -4.86 3.75 -6.66
C PRO A 55 -6.11 4.63 -6.59
N GLY A 56 -7.26 4.15 -7.03
CA GLY A 56 -8.53 4.87 -6.93
C GLY A 56 -8.96 5.09 -5.49
N ALA A 57 -8.94 4.04 -4.69
CA ALA A 57 -9.24 4.10 -3.26
C ALA A 57 -8.28 5.06 -2.52
N PHE A 58 -6.97 4.97 -2.80
CA PHE A 58 -5.97 5.88 -2.23
C PHE A 58 -6.27 7.34 -2.58
N SER A 59 -6.53 7.63 -3.85
CA SER A 59 -6.85 8.99 -4.32
C SER A 59 -8.08 9.55 -3.63
N ALA A 60 -9.15 8.74 -3.52
CA ALA A 60 -10.39 9.14 -2.86
C ALA A 60 -10.20 9.38 -1.36
N LEU A 61 -9.48 8.50 -0.66
CA LEU A 61 -9.17 8.64 0.77
C LEU A 61 -8.30 9.88 1.02
N ALA A 62 -7.18 10.01 0.31
CA ALA A 62 -6.23 11.12 0.50
C ALA A 62 -6.88 12.47 0.16
N GLY A 63 -7.64 12.55 -0.93
CA GLY A 63 -8.35 13.77 -1.32
C GLY A 63 -9.40 14.19 -0.28
N ARG A 64 -10.19 13.24 0.24
CA ARG A 64 -11.21 13.55 1.27
C ARG A 64 -10.57 13.87 2.63
N ALA A 65 -9.47 13.19 2.99
CA ALA A 65 -8.77 13.41 4.26
C ALA A 65 -7.96 14.71 4.29
N ARG A 66 -7.57 15.25 3.13
CA ARG A 66 -6.68 16.42 3.03
C ARG A 66 -7.08 17.60 3.93
N PRO A 67 -8.33 18.13 3.94
CA PRO A 67 -8.67 19.27 4.79
C PRO A 67 -8.49 18.99 6.29
N LEU A 68 -8.72 17.74 6.72
CA LEU A 68 -8.54 17.32 8.11
C LEU A 68 -7.05 17.23 8.47
N LEU A 69 -6.25 16.68 7.56
CA LEU A 69 -4.79 16.59 7.71
C LEU A 69 -4.14 17.99 7.71
N GLU A 70 -4.63 18.93 6.92
CA GLU A 70 -4.15 20.33 6.93
C GLU A 70 -4.39 21.03 8.28
N ALA A 71 -5.37 20.59 9.05
CA ALA A 71 -5.65 21.09 10.39
C ALA A 71 -4.87 20.35 11.50
N SER A 72 -4.19 19.26 11.16
CA SER A 72 -3.41 18.44 12.09
C SER A 72 -2.04 19.04 12.39
N ILE A 73 -1.52 18.78 13.59
CA ILE A 73 -0.15 19.14 13.99
C ILE A 73 0.89 18.13 13.56
N ALA A 74 0.49 16.93 13.15
CA ALA A 74 1.38 15.84 12.73
C ALA A 74 0.78 15.04 11.57
N PRO A 75 0.50 15.70 10.41
CA PRO A 75 -0.23 15.05 9.32
C PRO A 75 0.67 14.09 8.54
N ARG A 76 0.24 12.83 8.41
CA ARG A 76 0.99 11.75 7.74
C ARG A 76 0.06 10.88 6.90
N ILE A 77 0.52 10.49 5.72
CA ILE A 77 -0.13 9.48 4.87
C ILE A 77 0.89 8.40 4.54
N VAL A 78 0.53 7.14 4.75
CA VAL A 78 1.32 5.99 4.32
C VAL A 78 0.43 5.05 3.50
N ALA A 79 0.88 4.72 2.28
CA ALA A 79 0.24 3.72 1.44
C ALA A 79 1.03 2.40 1.46
N VAL A 80 0.33 1.27 1.36
CA VAL A 80 0.98 -0.03 1.23
C VAL A 80 0.99 -0.45 -0.23
N SER A 81 2.18 -0.41 -0.84
CA SER A 81 2.47 -0.89 -2.19
C SER A 81 2.80 -2.40 -2.17
N SER A 82 3.70 -2.85 -3.01
CA SER A 82 4.17 -4.23 -3.06
C SER A 82 5.41 -4.35 -3.93
N PHE A 83 6.26 -5.34 -3.63
CA PHE A 83 7.40 -5.72 -4.49
C PHE A 83 7.00 -6.03 -5.93
N VAL A 84 5.75 -6.44 -6.20
CA VAL A 84 5.28 -6.75 -7.57
C VAL A 84 5.26 -5.54 -8.50
N ALA A 85 5.30 -4.31 -7.97
CA ALA A 85 5.47 -3.09 -8.75
C ALA A 85 6.91 -2.93 -9.29
N HIS A 86 7.87 -3.69 -8.76
CA HIS A 86 9.31 -3.54 -9.02
C HIS A 86 9.97 -4.82 -9.55
N ARG A 87 9.35 -5.97 -9.35
CA ARG A 87 9.90 -7.27 -9.78
C ARG A 87 8.89 -8.03 -10.63
N TYR A 88 9.26 -8.26 -11.88
CA TYR A 88 8.42 -8.93 -12.88
C TYR A 88 8.95 -10.33 -13.17
N ARG A 89 8.09 -11.35 -13.07
CA ARG A 89 8.45 -12.76 -13.29
C ARG A 89 7.44 -13.44 -14.20
N ALA A 90 7.93 -14.14 -15.21
CA ALA A 90 7.05 -14.88 -16.13
C ALA A 90 6.39 -16.10 -15.46
N ASP A 91 7.06 -16.73 -14.50
CA ASP A 91 6.59 -17.91 -13.76
C ASP A 91 5.67 -17.55 -12.56
N ALA A 92 5.61 -16.29 -12.20
CA ALA A 92 4.76 -15.77 -11.09
C ALA A 92 4.22 -14.38 -11.41
N PRO A 93 3.41 -14.22 -12.49
CA PRO A 93 2.95 -12.92 -12.94
C PRO A 93 1.79 -12.38 -12.07
N PHE A 94 1.74 -11.04 -11.93
CA PHE A 94 0.71 -10.29 -11.21
C PHE A 94 0.27 -9.08 -12.04
N ALA A 95 -0.12 -9.27 -13.30
CA ALA A 95 -0.25 -8.20 -14.28
C ALA A 95 -1.10 -7.00 -13.79
N ALA A 96 -2.37 -7.23 -13.39
CA ALA A 96 -3.24 -6.15 -12.90
C ALA A 96 -2.73 -5.55 -11.58
N THR A 97 -2.31 -6.39 -10.63
CA THR A 97 -1.82 -5.93 -9.33
C THR A 97 -0.55 -5.10 -9.46
N ALA A 98 0.41 -5.52 -10.28
CA ALA A 98 1.66 -4.80 -10.51
C ALA A 98 1.41 -3.42 -11.11
N ALA A 99 0.55 -3.34 -12.13
CA ALA A 99 0.16 -2.08 -12.76
C ALA A 99 -0.52 -1.13 -11.76
N ALA A 100 -1.47 -1.64 -10.96
CA ALA A 100 -2.19 -0.83 -9.98
C ALA A 100 -1.26 -0.36 -8.83
N LYS A 101 -0.32 -1.20 -8.36
CA LYS A 101 0.64 -0.80 -7.32
C LYS A 101 1.65 0.22 -7.84
N ALA A 102 2.12 0.10 -9.09
CA ALA A 102 2.97 1.11 -9.72
C ALA A 102 2.22 2.46 -9.87
N ALA A 103 0.94 2.42 -10.26
CA ALA A 103 0.10 3.61 -10.32
C ALA A 103 -0.13 4.24 -8.94
N LEU A 104 -0.35 3.42 -7.89
CA LEU A 104 -0.43 3.88 -6.50
C LEU A 104 0.83 4.65 -6.08
N GLU A 105 2.02 4.13 -6.38
CA GLU A 105 3.29 4.80 -6.05
C GLU A 105 3.47 6.12 -6.80
N SER A 106 3.01 6.21 -8.04
CA SER A 106 2.99 7.47 -8.79
C SER A 106 2.09 8.49 -8.11
N LEU A 107 0.89 8.09 -7.67
CA LEU A 107 -0.03 8.96 -6.93
C LEU A 107 0.53 9.38 -5.57
N VAL A 108 1.25 8.51 -4.87
CA VAL A 108 1.96 8.85 -3.61
C VAL A 108 2.95 9.98 -3.84
N ARG A 109 3.77 9.90 -4.90
CA ARG A 109 4.75 10.95 -5.23
C ARG A 109 4.05 12.26 -5.63
N THR A 110 2.96 12.18 -6.39
CA THR A 110 2.17 13.35 -6.78
C THR A 110 1.55 14.02 -5.55
N ALA A 111 0.90 13.24 -4.68
CA ALA A 111 0.31 13.75 -3.45
C ALA A 111 1.39 14.33 -2.51
N ALA A 112 2.56 13.70 -2.41
CA ALA A 112 3.68 14.21 -1.62
C ALA A 112 4.13 15.59 -2.10
N ALA A 113 4.28 15.78 -3.40
CA ALA A 113 4.69 17.06 -3.98
C ALA A 113 3.63 18.15 -3.75
N GLU A 114 2.35 17.82 -3.92
CA GLU A 114 1.24 18.77 -3.77
C GLU A 114 0.99 19.14 -2.30
N PHE A 115 1.05 18.17 -1.38
CA PHE A 115 0.68 18.36 0.03
C PHE A 115 1.82 18.85 0.90
N ALA A 116 3.06 18.81 0.42
CA ALA A 116 4.25 19.20 1.17
C ALA A 116 4.18 20.64 1.73
N ALA A 117 3.62 21.59 0.97
CA ALA A 117 3.44 22.98 1.40
C ALA A 117 2.52 23.13 2.62
N ARG A 118 1.75 22.09 2.96
CA ARG A 118 0.89 22.00 4.15
C ARG A 118 1.49 21.14 5.26
N GLY A 119 2.76 20.75 5.14
CA GLY A 119 3.44 19.90 6.13
C GLY A 119 3.01 18.43 6.13
N ILE A 120 2.19 17.99 5.17
CA ILE A 120 1.72 16.61 5.08
C ILE A 120 2.80 15.77 4.39
N THR A 121 3.31 14.74 5.05
CA THR A 121 4.18 13.76 4.39
C THR A 121 3.34 12.62 3.80
N VAL A 122 3.71 12.16 2.61
CA VAL A 122 3.05 11.06 1.91
C VAL A 122 4.11 10.08 1.42
N ASN A 123 4.08 8.84 1.92
CA ASN A 123 5.05 7.82 1.58
C ASN A 123 4.35 6.48 1.26
N ALA A 124 5.08 5.56 0.64
CA ALA A 124 4.65 4.19 0.46
C ALA A 124 5.64 3.21 1.08
N VAL A 125 5.12 2.12 1.59
CA VAL A 125 5.88 0.93 1.98
C VAL A 125 5.60 -0.15 0.96
N ALA A 126 6.65 -0.81 0.44
CA ALA A 126 6.57 -1.89 -0.54
C ALA A 126 7.02 -3.22 0.10
N PRO A 127 6.10 -3.98 0.70
CA PRO A 127 6.42 -5.28 1.27
C PRO A 127 6.84 -6.29 0.19
N GLY A 128 7.77 -7.18 0.56
CA GLY A 128 8.06 -8.42 -0.15
C GLY A 128 7.04 -9.52 0.14
N PHE A 129 7.49 -10.76 0.06
CA PHE A 129 6.69 -11.87 0.59
C PHE A 129 6.49 -11.68 2.08
N THR A 130 5.22 -11.64 2.49
CA THR A 130 4.83 -11.41 3.89
C THR A 130 3.95 -12.56 4.36
N ARG A 131 4.20 -13.05 5.58
CA ARG A 131 3.40 -14.09 6.20
C ARG A 131 1.95 -13.62 6.34
N LYS A 132 1.03 -14.53 6.05
CA LYS A 132 -0.41 -14.30 6.22
C LYS A 132 -0.92 -15.06 7.43
N ASP A 133 -2.07 -14.65 7.96
CA ASP A 133 -2.74 -15.30 9.09
C ASP A 133 -2.94 -16.82 8.90
N HIS A 134 -3.09 -17.24 7.64
CA HIS A 134 -3.07 -18.64 7.26
C HIS A 134 -1.63 -19.08 6.99
N GLY A 135 -0.92 -19.52 8.00
CA GLY A 135 0.45 -20.01 7.90
C GLY A 135 0.65 -21.12 6.85
N PRO A 136 1.85 -21.70 6.73
CA PRO A 136 2.11 -22.80 5.82
C PRO A 136 1.13 -23.96 6.10
N SER A 137 0.43 -24.39 5.07
CA SER A 137 -0.40 -25.60 5.07
C SER A 137 0.21 -26.63 4.10
N ALA A 138 -0.21 -27.88 4.16
CA ALA A 138 0.27 -28.92 3.25
C ALA A 138 0.12 -28.54 1.75
N GLY A 139 -0.85 -27.69 1.42
CA GLY A 139 -1.11 -27.23 0.05
C GLY A 139 -0.25 -26.06 -0.41
N ASN A 140 0.46 -25.34 0.49
CA ASN A 140 1.22 -24.14 0.14
C ASN A 140 2.67 -24.11 0.68
N ALA A 141 3.10 -25.13 1.43
CA ALA A 141 4.43 -25.18 2.05
C ALA A 141 5.57 -25.00 1.05
N ALA A 142 5.46 -25.60 -0.12
CA ALA A 142 6.48 -25.47 -1.19
C ALA A 142 6.58 -24.02 -1.70
N ALA A 143 5.45 -23.32 -1.84
CA ALA A 143 5.43 -21.92 -2.27
C ALA A 143 6.06 -20.99 -1.20
N TRP A 144 5.85 -21.30 0.07
CA TRP A 144 6.49 -20.56 1.18
C TRP A 144 8.02 -20.79 1.18
N ALA A 145 8.47 -22.04 1.08
CA ALA A 145 9.90 -22.37 1.00
C ALA A 145 10.57 -21.69 -0.21
N GLN A 146 9.89 -21.67 -1.36
CA GLN A 146 10.38 -20.97 -2.54
C GLN A 146 10.47 -19.46 -2.33
N ALA A 147 9.51 -18.86 -1.63
CA ALA A 147 9.53 -17.44 -1.30
C ALA A 147 10.71 -17.10 -0.35
N GLU A 148 10.96 -17.94 0.66
CA GLU A 148 12.12 -17.80 1.56
C GLU A 148 13.44 -17.89 0.82
N GLN A 149 13.59 -18.89 -0.05
CA GLN A 149 14.79 -19.06 -0.89
C GLN A 149 15.01 -17.89 -1.86
N ALA A 150 13.93 -17.30 -2.37
CA ALA A 150 14.00 -16.16 -3.28
C ALA A 150 14.34 -14.83 -2.57
N THR A 151 14.25 -14.79 -1.25
CA THR A 151 14.52 -13.60 -0.44
C THR A 151 15.96 -13.63 0.07
N PRO A 152 16.82 -12.66 -0.26
CA PRO A 152 18.24 -12.66 0.14
C PRO A 152 18.49 -12.79 1.65
N LEU A 153 17.62 -12.23 2.51
CA LEU A 153 17.73 -12.42 3.97
C LEU A 153 17.31 -13.82 4.44
N GLY A 154 16.93 -14.74 3.54
CA GLY A 154 16.60 -16.13 3.85
C GLY A 154 15.30 -16.32 4.62
N ARG A 155 14.49 -15.29 4.76
CA ARG A 155 13.16 -15.34 5.38
C ARG A 155 12.17 -14.41 4.68
N ILE A 156 10.91 -14.72 4.75
CA ILE A 156 9.83 -13.78 4.39
C ILE A 156 9.56 -12.81 5.55
N ALA A 157 8.99 -11.65 5.24
CA ALA A 157 8.63 -10.67 6.25
C ALA A 157 7.45 -11.16 7.11
N GLU A 158 7.47 -10.78 8.39
CA GLU A 158 6.28 -10.84 9.24
C GLU A 158 5.48 -9.54 9.10
N PRO A 159 4.18 -9.53 9.39
CA PRO A 159 3.38 -8.29 9.39
C PRO A 159 4.00 -7.17 10.23
N ASP A 160 4.63 -7.51 11.35
CA ASP A 160 5.29 -6.56 12.24
C ASP A 160 6.51 -5.90 11.62
N ASP A 161 7.24 -6.58 10.71
CA ASP A 161 8.35 -5.96 9.96
C ASP A 161 7.83 -4.79 9.11
N VAL A 162 6.66 -4.95 8.50
CA VAL A 162 6.00 -3.91 7.69
C VAL A 162 5.42 -2.82 8.58
N ALA A 163 4.72 -3.20 9.65
CA ALA A 163 4.08 -2.28 10.58
C ALA A 163 5.11 -1.38 11.29
N ALA A 164 6.29 -1.87 11.60
CA ALA A 164 7.36 -1.10 12.20
C ALA A 164 7.80 0.08 11.32
N LEU A 165 7.95 -0.13 10.01
CA LEU A 165 8.27 0.95 9.09
C LEU A 165 7.11 1.93 8.93
N ILE A 166 5.86 1.43 8.87
CA ILE A 166 4.69 2.30 8.82
C ILE A 166 4.64 3.20 10.06
N ALA A 167 4.80 2.62 11.25
CA ALA A 167 4.81 3.37 12.51
C ALA A 167 5.94 4.42 12.55
N PHE A 168 7.13 4.08 12.06
CA PHE A 168 8.23 5.05 11.92
C PHE A 168 7.85 6.21 10.98
N LEU A 169 7.29 5.92 9.80
CA LEU A 169 6.89 6.94 8.82
C LEU A 169 5.74 7.85 9.33
N LEU A 170 4.94 7.36 10.25
CA LEU A 170 3.89 8.13 10.93
C LEU A 170 4.43 8.98 12.09
N SER A 171 5.63 8.72 12.58
CA SER A 171 6.23 9.42 13.72
C SER A 171 6.89 10.75 13.32
N ASP A 172 7.20 11.57 14.33
CA ASP A 172 7.95 12.82 14.14
C ASP A 172 9.39 12.60 13.70
N ALA A 173 9.96 11.41 13.95
CA ALA A 173 11.30 11.06 13.48
C ALA A 173 11.39 11.03 11.94
N ALA A 174 10.27 10.80 11.25
CA ALA A 174 10.18 10.75 9.79
C ALA A 174 9.67 12.08 9.16
N ARG A 175 9.58 13.18 9.89
CA ARG A 175 8.99 14.45 9.41
C ARG A 175 9.63 15.07 8.17
N GLN A 176 10.84 14.63 7.80
CA GLN A 176 11.55 15.05 6.59
C GLN A 176 11.53 14.01 5.47
N ILE A 177 10.75 12.90 5.64
CA ILE A 177 10.63 11.85 4.66
C ILE A 177 9.28 11.99 3.96
N THR A 178 9.28 12.31 2.66
CA THR A 178 8.07 12.39 1.84
C THR A 178 8.37 11.98 0.40
N GLY A 179 7.36 11.46 -0.31
CA GLY A 179 7.46 10.99 -1.69
C GLY A 179 8.27 9.70 -1.87
N GLN A 180 8.60 9.00 -0.78
CA GLN A 180 9.43 7.80 -0.84
C GLN A 180 8.59 6.53 -0.98
N VAL A 181 9.17 5.55 -1.68
CA VAL A 181 8.73 4.17 -1.69
C VAL A 181 9.83 3.35 -1.04
N ILE A 182 9.57 2.81 0.14
CA ILE A 182 10.59 2.11 0.92
C ILE A 182 10.22 0.62 0.97
N HIS A 183 11.18 -0.22 0.56
CA HIS A 183 11.00 -1.65 0.51
C HIS A 183 11.20 -2.30 1.88
N VAL A 184 10.30 -3.24 2.24
CA VAL A 184 10.43 -4.16 3.37
C VAL A 184 10.33 -5.57 2.81
N ASP A 185 11.33 -5.97 2.06
CA ASP A 185 11.27 -7.14 1.20
C ASP A 185 12.45 -8.12 1.37
N GLY A 186 13.33 -7.87 2.35
CA GLY A 186 14.49 -8.71 2.60
C GLY A 186 15.50 -8.75 1.46
N GLY A 187 15.51 -7.75 0.59
CA GLY A 187 16.37 -7.67 -0.59
C GLY A 187 15.79 -8.35 -1.84
N LEU A 188 14.52 -8.72 -1.82
CA LEU A 188 13.85 -9.44 -2.92
C LEU A 188 13.91 -8.71 -4.27
N THR A 189 14.00 -7.38 -4.25
CA THR A 189 14.01 -6.52 -5.45
C THR A 189 15.39 -5.98 -5.84
N LEU A 190 16.46 -6.46 -5.21
CA LEU A 190 17.85 -6.14 -5.58
C LEU A 190 18.27 -6.75 -6.93
#